data_81fe9238bf4d3de9ba9565f907a9c075
#
_entry.id   81fe9238bf4d3de9ba9565f907a9c075
#
_cell.length_a   1.000
_cell.length_b   1.000
_cell.length_c   1.000
_cell.angle_alpha   90.00
_cell.angle_beta   90.00
_cell.angle_gamma   90.00
#
_symmetry.space_group_name_H-M   'P 1'
#
loop_
_entity.id
_entity.type
_entity.pdbx_description
1 polymer ?
#
loop_
_entity_poly.entity_id
_entity_poly.type
_entity_poly.pdbx_seq_one_letter_code
_entity_poly.pdbx_strand_id
1 'polypeptide(L)'
;EIEFNFIKIGLEKNQTCFYTTNNPEKLKERMSNFGIDVDNNIENGLLNIIPIPKEFEQYEKMIMDKVESVPQDKKVRVVSTHYFDFNSEKKTESMEAIEQCVDDNFHKIPGNFICSFHVPSVDKELAPQFMKNLLDSHHEILFLTKDDKIEKFNFV
;
A
#
# COMPACT_ATOMS: atom_id res chain seq x y z
N GLU A 1 2.51 5.39 11.40
CA GLU A 1 2.51 6.89 11.28
C GLU A 1 3.01 7.37 9.90
N ILE A 2 4.02 6.74 9.28
CA ILE A 2 4.55 7.13 7.95
C ILE A 2 3.44 7.10 6.90
N GLU A 3 2.70 6.01 6.82
CA GLU A 3 1.59 5.83 5.89
C GLU A 3 0.49 6.90 6.08
N PHE A 4 0.17 7.23 7.33
CA PHE A 4 -0.84 8.24 7.62
C PHE A 4 -0.38 9.65 7.24
N ASN A 5 0.89 9.98 7.49
CA ASN A 5 1.47 11.23 7.01
C ASN A 5 1.47 11.29 5.47
N PHE A 6 1.80 10.20 4.80
CA PHE A 6 1.78 10.12 3.36
C PHE A 6 0.38 10.37 2.79
N ILE A 7 -0.66 9.76 3.37
CA ILE A 7 -2.06 10.00 3.00
C ILE A 7 -2.45 11.46 3.31
N LYS A 8 -2.18 11.96 4.52
CA LYS A 8 -2.51 13.32 4.94
C LYS A 8 -1.96 14.37 3.98
N ILE A 9 -0.68 14.27 3.61
CA ILE A 9 -0.05 15.16 2.63
C ILE A 9 -0.76 15.07 1.26
N GLY A 10 -1.22 13.89 0.86
CA GLY A 10 -1.99 13.71 -0.37
C GLY A 10 -3.33 14.46 -0.33
N LEU A 11 -4.08 14.27 0.74
CA LEU A 11 -5.38 14.91 0.96
C LEU A 11 -5.24 16.45 1.00
N GLU A 12 -4.24 16.97 1.72
CA GLU A 12 -3.92 18.41 1.77
C GLU A 12 -3.58 19.01 0.37
N LYS A 13 -3.04 18.17 -0.53
CA LYS A 13 -2.75 18.53 -1.93
C LYS A 13 -3.90 18.23 -2.90
N ASN A 14 -5.08 17.88 -2.39
CA ASN A 14 -6.26 17.50 -3.18
C ASN A 14 -5.97 16.34 -4.16
N GLN A 15 -5.14 15.38 -3.75
CA GLN A 15 -4.85 14.16 -4.49
C GLN A 15 -5.83 13.06 -4.08
N THR A 16 -6.14 12.14 -4.99
CA THR A 16 -6.95 10.96 -4.65
C THR A 16 -6.07 9.95 -3.93
N CYS A 17 -6.49 9.55 -2.74
CA CYS A 17 -5.75 8.64 -1.87
C CYS A 17 -6.48 7.29 -1.76
N PHE A 18 -5.74 6.22 -1.92
CA PHE A 18 -6.20 4.84 -1.73
C PHE A 18 -5.43 4.19 -0.59
N TYR A 19 -6.15 3.47 0.26
CA TYR A 19 -5.52 2.69 1.34
C TYR A 19 -6.17 1.31 1.40
N THR A 20 -5.38 0.26 1.18
CA THR A 20 -5.88 -1.11 1.26
C THR A 20 -5.72 -1.67 2.67
N THR A 21 -6.71 -2.38 3.18
CA THR A 21 -6.69 -2.94 4.53
C THR A 21 -7.61 -4.13 4.68
N ASN A 22 -7.27 -5.05 5.57
CA ASN A 22 -8.16 -6.15 5.98
C ASN A 22 -9.16 -5.73 7.09
N ASN A 23 -9.00 -4.52 7.67
CA ASN A 23 -9.89 -4.01 8.71
C ASN A 23 -10.20 -2.52 8.49
N PRO A 24 -11.16 -2.19 7.60
CA PRO A 24 -11.52 -0.81 7.27
C PRO A 24 -11.94 0.03 8.49
N GLU A 25 -12.74 -0.51 9.39
CA GLU A 25 -13.26 0.24 10.53
C GLU A 25 -12.14 0.62 11.52
N LYS A 26 -11.26 -0.32 11.82
CA LYS A 26 -10.08 -0.04 12.66
C LYS A 26 -9.13 0.97 12.01
N LEU A 27 -9.00 0.91 10.68
CA LEU A 27 -8.18 1.88 9.94
C LEU A 27 -8.77 3.28 10.03
N LYS A 28 -10.07 3.44 9.82
CA LYS A 28 -10.77 4.73 9.95
C LYS A 28 -10.57 5.34 11.34
N GLU A 29 -10.79 4.54 12.39
CA GLU A 29 -10.57 4.98 13.77
C GLU A 29 -9.12 5.48 13.98
N ARG A 30 -8.13 4.72 13.52
CA ARG A 30 -6.71 5.10 13.65
C ARG A 30 -6.36 6.36 12.86
N MET A 31 -6.89 6.51 11.64
CA MET A 31 -6.70 7.71 10.82
C MET A 31 -7.34 8.93 11.48
N SER A 32 -8.55 8.81 12.03
CA SER A 32 -9.23 9.90 12.75
C SER A 32 -8.46 10.31 14.00
N ASN A 33 -7.95 9.35 14.78
CA ASN A 33 -7.10 9.62 15.94
C ASN A 33 -5.76 10.28 15.54
N PHE A 34 -5.28 10.06 14.33
CA PHE A 34 -4.09 10.72 13.78
C PHE A 34 -4.38 12.14 13.28
N GLY A 35 -5.64 12.56 13.25
CA GLY A 35 -6.07 13.89 12.83
C GLY A 35 -6.35 14.00 11.31
N ILE A 36 -6.79 12.92 10.69
CA ILE A 36 -7.34 12.91 9.33
C ILE A 36 -8.86 12.96 9.43
N ASP A 37 -9.49 13.90 8.76
CA ASP A 37 -10.96 13.97 8.64
C ASP A 37 -11.45 12.92 7.63
N VAL A 38 -11.60 11.68 8.14
CA VAL A 38 -11.86 10.49 7.32
C VAL A 38 -13.19 10.60 6.59
N ASP A 39 -14.26 10.97 7.31
CA ASP A 39 -15.61 10.96 6.74
C ASP A 39 -15.76 12.00 5.64
N ASN A 40 -15.33 13.22 5.89
CA ASN A 40 -15.35 14.29 4.89
C ASN A 40 -14.50 13.96 3.65
N ASN A 41 -13.31 13.36 3.83
CA ASN A 41 -12.48 12.98 2.69
C ASN A 41 -13.06 11.81 1.88
N ILE A 42 -13.79 10.89 2.51
CA ILE A 42 -14.52 9.82 1.80
C ILE A 42 -15.70 10.41 1.03
N GLU A 43 -16.51 11.27 1.66
CA GLU A 43 -17.66 11.92 1.00
C GLU A 43 -17.23 12.75 -0.22
N ASN A 44 -16.09 13.41 -0.15
CA ASN A 44 -15.53 14.19 -1.27
C ASN A 44 -14.77 13.33 -2.31
N GLY A 45 -14.71 12.01 -2.14
CA GLY A 45 -14.02 11.10 -3.06
C GLY A 45 -12.50 11.22 -3.07
N LEU A 46 -11.92 11.91 -2.08
CA LEU A 46 -10.46 12.07 -1.95
C LEU A 46 -9.80 10.90 -1.22
N LEU A 47 -10.51 10.23 -0.32
CA LEU A 47 -10.02 9.07 0.41
C LEU A 47 -10.85 7.83 0.06
N ASN A 48 -10.18 6.78 -0.40
CA ASN A 48 -10.77 5.50 -0.71
C ASN A 48 -10.13 4.41 0.17
N ILE A 49 -10.88 3.88 1.12
CA ILE A 49 -10.44 2.74 1.94
C ILE A 49 -10.97 1.47 1.28
N ILE A 50 -10.05 0.61 0.87
CA ILE A 50 -10.33 -0.56 0.06
C ILE A 50 -10.11 -1.82 0.91
N PRO A 51 -11.17 -2.59 1.21
CA PRO A 51 -11.01 -3.86 1.89
C PRO A 51 -10.26 -4.85 0.98
N ILE A 52 -9.27 -5.54 1.54
CA ILE A 52 -8.52 -6.56 0.83
C ILE A 52 -9.42 -7.80 0.66
N PRO A 53 -9.69 -8.25 -0.57
CA PRO A 53 -10.45 -9.47 -0.82
C PRO A 53 -9.63 -10.71 -0.45
N LYS A 54 -10.30 -11.86 -0.39
CA LYS A 54 -9.63 -13.13 -0.07
C LYS A 54 -8.82 -13.71 -1.23
N GLU A 55 -9.20 -13.36 -2.45
CA GLU A 55 -8.60 -13.88 -3.67
C GLU A 55 -7.72 -12.81 -4.32
N PHE A 56 -6.53 -13.19 -4.73
CA PHE A 56 -5.55 -12.27 -5.31
C PHE A 56 -6.04 -11.61 -6.60
N GLU A 57 -6.62 -12.39 -7.50
CA GLU A 57 -7.10 -11.89 -8.80
C GLU A 57 -8.19 -10.82 -8.65
N GLN A 58 -8.99 -10.91 -7.58
CA GLN A 58 -9.97 -9.87 -7.25
C GLN A 58 -9.30 -8.60 -6.74
N TYR A 59 -8.19 -8.75 -5.99
CA TYR A 59 -7.44 -7.61 -5.45
C TYR A 59 -6.82 -6.77 -6.56
N GLU A 60 -6.08 -7.40 -7.47
CA GLU A 60 -5.45 -6.74 -8.61
C GLU A 60 -6.46 -5.93 -9.43
N LYS A 61 -7.52 -6.62 -9.88
CA LYS A 61 -8.58 -5.98 -10.66
C LYS A 61 -9.20 -4.80 -9.94
N MET A 62 -9.53 -4.96 -8.66
CA MET A 62 -10.19 -3.93 -7.87
C MET A 62 -9.32 -2.68 -7.72
N ILE A 63 -8.01 -2.83 -7.49
CA ILE A 63 -7.08 -1.70 -7.40
C ILE A 63 -6.97 -1.00 -8.74
N MET A 64 -6.77 -1.74 -9.83
CA MET A 64 -6.62 -1.17 -11.16
C MET A 64 -7.90 -0.44 -11.61
N ASP A 65 -9.07 -1.05 -11.45
CA ASP A 65 -10.36 -0.41 -11.77
C ASP A 65 -10.54 0.93 -11.01
N LYS A 66 -10.12 0.98 -9.73
CA LYS A 66 -10.21 2.18 -8.91
C LYS A 66 -9.22 3.27 -9.35
N VAL A 67 -7.99 2.90 -9.63
CA VAL A 67 -6.97 3.85 -10.06
C VAL A 67 -7.29 4.40 -11.46
N GLU A 68 -7.73 3.56 -12.38
CA GLU A 68 -8.14 3.95 -13.73
C GLU A 68 -9.38 4.87 -13.74
N SER A 69 -10.21 4.80 -12.69
CA SER A 69 -11.36 5.70 -12.54
C SER A 69 -10.98 7.14 -12.15
N VAL A 70 -9.73 7.36 -11.73
CA VAL A 70 -9.25 8.71 -11.37
C VAL A 70 -8.96 9.51 -12.65
N PRO A 71 -9.41 10.77 -12.75
CA PRO A 71 -9.07 11.63 -13.88
C PRO A 71 -7.56 11.74 -14.10
N GLN A 72 -7.12 11.70 -15.36
CA GLN A 72 -5.68 11.66 -15.72
C GLN A 72 -4.89 12.91 -15.28
N ASP A 73 -5.57 14.02 -15.06
CA ASP A 73 -4.97 15.26 -14.55
C ASP A 73 -4.76 15.25 -13.03
N LYS A 74 -5.29 14.24 -12.34
CA LYS A 74 -5.15 14.10 -10.89
C LYS A 74 -4.04 13.11 -10.53
N LYS A 75 -3.24 13.49 -9.53
CA LYS A 75 -2.26 12.58 -8.94
C LYS A 75 -2.91 11.70 -7.88
N VAL A 76 -2.44 10.48 -7.77
CA VAL A 76 -2.89 9.52 -6.78
C VAL A 76 -1.82 9.22 -5.73
N ARG A 77 -2.25 8.77 -4.57
CA ARG A 77 -1.41 8.14 -3.55
C ARG A 77 -2.02 6.82 -3.14
N VAL A 78 -1.20 5.79 -3.16
CA VAL A 78 -1.64 4.45 -2.81
C VAL A 78 -0.82 3.94 -1.64
N VAL A 79 -1.49 3.47 -0.60
CA VAL A 79 -0.88 2.66 0.46
C VAL A 79 -1.43 1.25 0.32
N SER A 80 -0.55 0.31 0.01
CA SER A 80 -0.84 -1.11 -0.04
C SER A 80 -0.25 -1.79 1.19
N THR A 81 -1.09 -2.37 2.02
CA THR A 81 -0.63 -3.12 3.19
C THR A 81 -0.65 -4.61 2.90
N HIS A 82 0.50 -5.24 3.04
CA HIS A 82 0.68 -6.68 2.76
C HIS A 82 0.63 -7.52 4.05
N TYR A 83 -0.38 -7.26 4.89
CA TYR A 83 -0.75 -8.11 6.03
C TYR A 83 -1.79 -9.15 5.57
N PHE A 84 -1.41 -10.00 4.62
CA PHE A 84 -2.36 -10.92 4.04
C PHE A 84 -2.48 -12.20 4.85
N ASP A 85 -3.71 -12.58 5.18
CA ASP A 85 -4.13 -13.94 5.41
C ASP A 85 -4.68 -14.55 4.10
N PHE A 86 -3.97 -14.38 3.00
CA PHE A 86 -4.16 -15.30 1.89
C PHE A 86 -3.72 -16.67 2.38
N ASN A 87 -4.50 -17.70 2.08
CA ASN A 87 -4.30 -19.10 2.48
C ASN A 87 -2.83 -19.41 2.80
N SER A 88 -2.54 -19.75 4.03
CA SER A 88 -1.22 -19.73 4.66
C SER A 88 -0.10 -20.47 3.91
N GLU A 89 -0.45 -21.34 2.96
CA GLU A 89 0.48 -22.14 2.16
C GLU A 89 1.11 -21.37 0.97
N LYS A 90 0.54 -20.21 0.57
CA LYS A 90 1.01 -19.43 -0.60
C LYS A 90 1.27 -17.94 -0.31
N LYS A 91 1.50 -17.62 0.93
CA LYS A 91 1.58 -16.23 1.41
C LYS A 91 2.66 -15.41 0.69
N THR A 92 3.85 -15.97 0.54
CA THR A 92 4.98 -15.30 -0.11
C THR A 92 4.77 -15.16 -1.61
N GLU A 93 4.28 -16.21 -2.28
CA GLU A 93 3.96 -16.18 -3.73
C GLU A 93 2.91 -15.11 -4.04
N SER A 94 1.89 -14.96 -3.18
CA SER A 94 0.86 -13.92 -3.35
C SER A 94 1.42 -12.51 -3.15
N MET A 95 2.36 -12.32 -2.21
CA MET A 95 3.05 -11.05 -2.00
C MET A 95 3.91 -10.68 -3.21
N GLU A 96 4.67 -11.64 -3.75
CA GLU A 96 5.48 -11.44 -4.95
C GLU A 96 4.61 -11.12 -6.18
N ALA A 97 3.48 -11.79 -6.33
CA ALA A 97 2.54 -11.51 -7.42
C ALA A 97 1.94 -10.10 -7.35
N ILE A 98 1.63 -9.60 -6.14
CA ILE A 98 1.16 -8.22 -5.95
C ILE A 98 2.25 -7.22 -6.32
N GLU A 99 3.48 -7.44 -5.87
CA GLU A 99 4.60 -6.56 -6.21
C GLU A 99 4.85 -6.53 -7.71
N GLN A 100 4.83 -7.69 -8.37
CA GLN A 100 4.96 -7.75 -9.82
C GLN A 100 3.83 -6.99 -10.54
N CYS A 101 2.59 -7.13 -10.06
CA CYS A 101 1.45 -6.37 -10.61
C CYS A 101 1.63 -4.87 -10.45
N VAL A 102 2.11 -4.41 -9.28
CA VAL A 102 2.38 -2.98 -9.05
C VAL A 102 3.49 -2.50 -9.97
N ASP A 103 4.59 -3.23 -10.09
CA ASP A 103 5.73 -2.88 -10.94
C ASP A 103 5.32 -2.78 -12.41
N ASP A 104 4.61 -3.76 -12.95
CA ASP A 104 4.12 -3.81 -14.33
C ASP A 104 3.16 -2.66 -14.67
N ASN A 105 2.46 -2.12 -13.69
CA ASN A 105 1.45 -1.09 -13.87
C ASN A 105 1.85 0.29 -13.34
N PHE A 106 2.93 0.39 -12.58
CA PHE A 106 3.36 1.63 -11.92
C PHE A 106 3.47 2.81 -12.88
N HIS A 107 4.04 2.59 -14.05
CA HIS A 107 4.23 3.64 -15.07
C HIS A 107 2.91 4.18 -15.66
N LYS A 108 1.79 3.46 -15.50
CA LYS A 108 0.45 3.88 -15.96
C LYS A 108 -0.24 4.78 -14.95
N ILE A 109 0.26 4.85 -13.72
CA ILE A 109 -0.41 5.49 -12.60
C ILE A 109 0.31 6.78 -12.24
N PRO A 110 -0.31 7.96 -12.42
CA PRO A 110 0.30 9.25 -12.13
C PRO A 110 0.35 9.53 -10.62
N GLY A 111 1.23 8.83 -9.88
CA GLY A 111 1.20 8.92 -8.43
C GLY A 111 2.41 8.35 -7.71
N ASN A 112 2.23 8.20 -6.40
CA ASN A 112 3.23 7.61 -5.52
C ASN A 112 2.60 6.46 -4.72
N PHE A 113 3.41 5.44 -4.46
CA PHE A 113 3.00 4.24 -3.75
C PHE A 113 3.84 4.02 -2.50
N ILE A 114 3.21 3.46 -1.47
CA ILE A 114 3.89 2.84 -0.34
C ILE A 114 3.36 1.41 -0.23
N CYS A 115 4.24 0.44 -0.35
CA CYS A 115 3.98 -0.96 -0.05
C CYS A 115 4.55 -1.29 1.33
N SER A 116 3.70 -1.77 2.24
CA SER A 116 4.09 -2.06 3.62
C SER A 116 4.09 -3.57 3.87
N PHE A 117 5.25 -4.08 4.29
CA PHE A 117 5.44 -5.50 4.57
C PHE A 117 5.74 -5.76 6.05
N HIS A 118 5.16 -6.82 6.57
CA HIS A 118 5.51 -7.33 7.89
C HIS A 118 6.51 -8.48 7.74
N VAL A 119 7.80 -8.17 7.78
CA VAL A 119 8.90 -9.14 7.56
C VAL A 119 8.76 -10.44 8.36
N PRO A 120 8.35 -10.45 9.65
CA PRO A 120 8.11 -11.70 10.39
C PRO A 120 7.05 -12.63 9.79
N SER A 121 6.21 -12.13 8.88
CA SER A 121 5.18 -12.92 8.18
C SER A 121 5.73 -13.65 6.94
N VAL A 122 6.93 -13.29 6.49
CA VAL A 122 7.59 -13.93 5.34
C VAL A 122 8.22 -15.25 5.80
N ASP A 123 8.09 -16.28 4.98
CA ASP A 123 8.75 -17.56 5.24
C ASP A 123 10.27 -17.37 5.30
N LYS A 124 10.93 -17.92 6.32
CA LYS A 124 12.36 -17.73 6.56
C LYS A 124 13.24 -18.27 5.43
N GLU A 125 12.80 -19.33 4.76
CA GLU A 125 13.53 -19.93 3.65
C GLU A 125 13.43 -19.09 2.39
N LEU A 126 12.31 -18.38 2.20
CA LEU A 126 12.04 -17.51 1.05
C LEU A 126 12.45 -16.06 1.29
N ALA A 127 12.69 -15.67 2.54
CA ALA A 127 13.00 -14.29 2.91
C ALA A 127 14.18 -13.66 2.12
N PRO A 128 15.30 -14.36 1.84
CA PRO A 128 16.37 -13.77 1.04
C PRO A 128 15.95 -13.43 -0.39
N GLN A 129 15.20 -14.34 -1.05
CA GLN A 129 14.71 -14.09 -2.41
C GLN A 129 13.65 -13.00 -2.43
N PHE A 130 12.73 -13.01 -1.47
CA PHE A 130 11.72 -11.98 -1.31
C PHE A 130 12.36 -10.59 -1.11
N MET A 131 13.35 -10.49 -0.23
CA MET A 131 14.08 -9.23 -0.02
C MET A 131 14.79 -8.75 -1.29
N LYS A 132 15.40 -9.69 -2.05
CA LYS A 132 16.01 -9.35 -3.34
C LYS A 132 14.98 -8.77 -4.31
N ASN A 133 13.82 -9.43 -4.44
CA ASN A 133 12.75 -8.96 -5.34
C ASN A 133 12.24 -7.57 -4.93
N LEU A 134 12.09 -7.30 -3.62
CA LEU A 134 11.74 -5.96 -3.14
C LEU A 134 12.79 -4.91 -3.52
N LEU A 135 14.08 -5.25 -3.41
CA LEU A 135 15.17 -4.35 -3.77
C LEU A 135 15.19 -4.06 -5.29
N ASP A 136 14.87 -5.06 -6.10
CA ASP A 136 14.89 -4.94 -7.56
C ASP A 136 13.67 -4.13 -8.09
N SER A 137 12.54 -4.12 -7.37
CA SER A 137 11.27 -3.50 -7.80
C SER A 137 10.97 -2.13 -7.18
N HIS A 138 11.72 -1.68 -6.16
CA HIS A 138 11.46 -0.44 -5.46
C HIS A 138 12.59 0.59 -5.60
N HIS A 139 12.21 1.86 -5.76
CA HIS A 139 13.18 2.97 -5.83
C HIS A 139 13.78 3.31 -4.46
N GLU A 140 13.00 3.11 -3.40
CA GLU A 140 13.38 3.42 -2.02
C GLU A 140 12.81 2.38 -1.07
N ILE A 141 13.61 1.95 -0.09
CA ILE A 141 13.14 1.08 0.99
C ILE A 141 13.39 1.75 2.34
N LEU A 142 12.35 1.72 3.18
CA LEU A 142 12.40 2.18 4.56
C LEU A 142 12.29 0.97 5.49
N PHE A 143 13.28 0.79 6.35
CA PHE A 143 13.22 -0.20 7.42
C PHE A 143 12.78 0.48 8.70
N LEU A 144 11.67 0.00 9.27
CA LEU A 144 11.29 0.33 10.64
C LEU A 144 11.81 -0.75 11.59
N THR A 145 12.64 -0.33 12.52
CA THR A 145 13.16 -1.21 13.57
C THR A 145 12.22 -1.22 14.78
N LYS A 146 12.42 -2.17 15.71
CA LYS A 146 11.61 -2.31 16.93
C LYS A 146 11.71 -1.11 17.87
N ASP A 147 12.74 -0.30 17.72
CA ASP A 147 13.00 0.93 18.53
C ASP A 147 12.49 2.18 17.78
N ASP A 148 11.57 2.03 16.85
CA ASP A 148 10.97 3.11 16.04
C ASP A 148 12.00 3.95 15.26
N LYS A 149 13.18 3.40 15.00
CA LYS A 149 14.16 4.03 14.11
C LYS A 149 13.80 3.72 12.67
N ILE A 150 14.04 4.71 11.81
CA ILE A 150 13.84 4.60 10.37
C ILE A 150 15.21 4.65 9.70
N GLU A 151 15.52 3.60 8.95
CA GLU A 151 16.70 3.57 8.08
C GLU A 151 16.23 3.57 6.63
N LYS A 152 16.73 4.53 5.85
CA LYS A 152 16.37 4.70 4.44
C LYS A 152 17.51 4.23 3.55
N PHE A 153 17.18 3.39 2.59
CA PHE A 153 18.08 2.95 1.52
C PHE A 153 17.53 3.44 0.18
N ASN A 154 18.39 4.15 -0.57
CA ASN A 154 18.10 4.55 -1.94
C ASN A 154 18.89 3.64 -2.88
N PHE A 155 18.21 3.09 -3.88
CA PHE A 155 18.83 2.31 -4.94
C PHE A 155 18.90 3.20 -6.18
N VAL A 156 20.10 3.32 -6.71
CA VAL A 156 20.39 4.13 -7.90
C VAL A 156 20.32 3.24 -9.12
#